data_12fc8c061485b24656a4673d394bc07f
#
_entry.id   12fc8c061485b24656a4673d394bc07f
#
_cell.length_a   1.000
_cell.length_b   1.000
_cell.length_c   1.000
_cell.angle_alpha   90.00
_cell.angle_beta   90.00
_cell.angle_gamma   90.00
#
_symmetry.space_group_name_H-M   'P 1'
#
loop_
_entity.id
_entity.type
_entity.pdbx_description
1 polymer ?
#
loop_
_entity_poly.entity_id
_entity_poly.type
_entity_poly.pdbx_seq_one_letter_code
_entity_poly.pdbx_strand_id
1 'polypeptide(L)'
;VTDEQDKSADEPLRVGVLGARGRMGIEVCKAVDAAPDMELVAMVDQGDWLFNASDAGAEVVVDFTTPDAVMDNLHWCIDQGISAVVGTTGFTEARLERMRGWLARKPGVGVVVAPNFGIGAVLMMQFAERAARHFESAEIIEQHHPRKLDAPSGTATHTARLIAAARAAAGQGPAPDATRDEVAGARGCDIDGVRVHSVRATGLVAHQEVLFGATGETLTIRHDSYDRASFMPGVLLAVRKVRTRPGLTVGLDALLD
;
A
#
# COMPACT_ATOMS: atom_id res chain seq x y z
N VAL A 1 20.89 5.51 -35.62
CA VAL A 1 19.54 4.94 -35.82
C VAL A 1 19.54 3.66 -35.02
N THR A 2 19.13 3.72 -33.78
CA THR A 2 18.92 2.56 -32.92
C THR A 2 17.46 2.17 -33.04
N ASP A 3 17.23 0.98 -33.60
CA ASP A 3 15.95 0.28 -33.58
C ASP A 3 15.50 0.11 -32.12
N GLU A 4 14.67 1.00 -31.62
CA GLU A 4 13.72 0.66 -30.54
C GLU A 4 12.67 -0.25 -31.18
N GLN A 5 12.86 -1.55 -31.05
CA GLN A 5 11.88 -2.54 -31.41
C GLN A 5 10.62 -2.28 -30.57
N ASP A 6 9.59 -1.79 -31.25
CA ASP A 6 8.22 -1.77 -30.78
C ASP A 6 7.84 -3.21 -30.38
N LYS A 7 7.96 -3.53 -29.08
CA LYS A 7 7.53 -4.83 -28.57
C LYS A 7 6.06 -4.99 -28.91
N SER A 8 5.72 -6.07 -29.61
CA SER A 8 4.34 -6.38 -29.95
C SER A 8 3.49 -6.42 -28.67
N ALA A 9 2.26 -5.91 -28.75
CA ALA A 9 1.30 -5.86 -27.64
C ALA A 9 0.92 -7.25 -27.08
N ASP A 10 1.48 -8.32 -27.62
CA ASP A 10 1.21 -9.73 -27.31
C ASP A 10 2.28 -10.41 -26.41
N GLU A 11 3.43 -9.77 -26.15
CA GLU A 11 4.43 -10.40 -25.28
C GLU A 11 4.11 -10.16 -23.80
N PRO A 12 4.14 -11.23 -22.95
CA PRO A 12 3.87 -11.09 -21.52
C PRO A 12 4.94 -10.20 -20.84
N LEU A 13 4.50 -9.40 -19.87
CA LEU A 13 5.37 -8.53 -19.08
C LEU A 13 6.27 -9.39 -18.18
N ARG A 14 7.58 -9.22 -18.30
CA ARG A 14 8.59 -10.00 -17.58
C ARG A 14 8.82 -9.46 -16.19
N VAL A 15 8.44 -10.22 -15.17
CA VAL A 15 8.41 -9.79 -13.77
C VAL A 15 9.42 -10.58 -12.92
N GLY A 16 10.26 -9.86 -12.19
CA GLY A 16 11.10 -10.42 -11.12
C GLY A 16 10.49 -10.15 -9.75
N VAL A 17 10.74 -11.03 -8.77
CA VAL A 17 10.28 -10.85 -7.39
C VAL A 17 11.48 -10.90 -6.45
N LEU A 18 11.66 -9.84 -5.65
CA LEU A 18 12.65 -9.75 -4.57
C LEU A 18 11.97 -10.05 -3.23
N GLY A 19 12.60 -10.88 -2.39
CA GLY A 19 11.99 -11.45 -1.20
C GLY A 19 11.02 -12.59 -1.54
N ALA A 20 11.30 -13.31 -2.63
CA ALA A 20 10.43 -14.31 -3.23
C ALA A 20 10.05 -15.47 -2.29
N ARG A 21 10.92 -15.82 -1.31
CA ARG A 21 10.66 -16.87 -0.31
C ARG A 21 9.94 -16.37 0.93
N GLY A 22 9.73 -15.04 1.04
CA GLY A 22 8.95 -14.41 2.10
C GLY A 22 7.46 -14.65 1.96
N ARG A 23 6.71 -14.42 3.04
CA ARG A 23 5.24 -14.64 3.09
C ARG A 23 4.46 -13.88 2.01
N MET A 24 4.87 -12.66 1.67
CA MET A 24 4.26 -11.88 0.60
C MET A 24 4.83 -12.28 -0.76
N GLY A 25 6.17 -12.47 -0.86
CA GLY A 25 6.84 -12.85 -2.09
C GLY A 25 6.28 -14.13 -2.71
N ILE A 26 5.98 -15.14 -1.89
CA ILE A 26 5.34 -16.40 -2.35
C ILE A 26 3.99 -16.12 -3.01
N GLU A 27 3.15 -15.26 -2.42
CA GLU A 27 1.84 -14.93 -3.00
C GLU A 27 1.99 -14.08 -4.28
N VAL A 28 2.99 -13.17 -4.33
CA VAL A 28 3.30 -12.42 -5.55
C VAL A 28 3.74 -13.37 -6.67
N CYS A 29 4.66 -14.31 -6.41
CA CYS A 29 5.09 -15.28 -7.41
C CYS A 29 3.90 -16.08 -7.98
N LYS A 30 3.02 -16.58 -7.11
CA LYS A 30 1.79 -17.30 -7.54
C LYS A 30 0.87 -16.41 -8.38
N ALA A 31 0.70 -15.15 -7.98
CA ALA A 31 -0.19 -14.23 -8.67
C ALA A 31 0.35 -13.83 -10.05
N VAL A 32 1.65 -13.60 -10.17
CA VAL A 32 2.31 -13.31 -11.44
C VAL A 32 2.26 -14.52 -12.37
N ASP A 33 2.57 -15.72 -11.88
CA ASP A 33 2.53 -16.96 -12.64
C ASP A 33 1.12 -17.29 -13.15
N ALA A 34 0.08 -16.93 -12.40
CA ALA A 34 -1.31 -17.10 -12.79
C ALA A 34 -1.85 -16.02 -13.74
N ALA A 35 -1.15 -14.90 -13.93
CA ALA A 35 -1.60 -13.80 -14.76
C ALA A 35 -1.22 -14.03 -16.23
N PRO A 36 -2.19 -14.09 -17.18
CA PRO A 36 -1.90 -14.45 -18.57
C PRO A 36 -1.08 -13.40 -19.34
N ASP A 37 -1.01 -12.19 -18.83
CA ASP A 37 -0.30 -11.04 -19.40
C ASP A 37 1.09 -10.82 -18.75
N MET A 38 1.55 -11.75 -17.89
CA MET A 38 2.82 -11.66 -17.17
C MET A 38 3.60 -12.96 -17.25
N GLU A 39 4.93 -12.87 -17.14
CA GLU A 39 5.86 -13.99 -17.03
C GLU A 39 6.73 -13.80 -15.78
N LEU A 40 6.74 -14.76 -14.87
CA LEU A 40 7.64 -14.77 -13.71
C LEU A 40 9.04 -15.25 -14.17
N VAL A 41 9.98 -14.30 -14.36
CA VAL A 41 11.31 -14.61 -14.91
C VAL A 41 12.40 -14.75 -13.85
N ALA A 42 12.21 -14.17 -12.67
CA ALA A 42 13.20 -14.25 -11.59
C ALA A 42 12.56 -14.29 -10.21
N MET A 43 13.08 -15.14 -9.35
CA MET A 43 12.77 -15.22 -7.92
C MET A 43 14.07 -15.02 -7.14
N VAL A 44 14.24 -13.86 -6.51
CA VAL A 44 15.45 -13.46 -5.80
C VAL A 44 15.16 -13.32 -4.30
N ASP A 45 16.04 -13.83 -3.47
CA ASP A 45 15.92 -13.73 -2.00
C ASP A 45 17.29 -13.53 -1.36
N GLN A 46 17.34 -13.48 -0.03
CA GLN A 46 18.59 -13.33 0.71
C GLN A 46 19.62 -14.40 0.31
N GLY A 47 20.80 -13.96 -0.10
CA GLY A 47 21.88 -14.82 -0.58
C GLY A 47 21.90 -15.00 -2.10
N ASP A 48 20.88 -14.62 -2.82
CA ASP A 48 20.86 -14.59 -4.28
C ASP A 48 21.41 -13.24 -4.80
N TRP A 49 21.87 -13.22 -6.06
CA TRP A 49 22.37 -12.00 -6.69
C TRP A 49 21.25 -11.23 -7.37
N LEU A 50 21.19 -9.90 -7.17
CA LEU A 50 20.18 -9.05 -7.82
C LEU A 50 20.24 -9.13 -9.36
N PHE A 51 21.44 -9.28 -9.94
CA PHE A 51 21.59 -9.35 -11.38
C PHE A 51 20.88 -10.58 -12.01
N ASN A 52 20.49 -11.59 -11.23
CA ASN A 52 19.67 -12.69 -11.72
C ASN A 52 18.35 -12.16 -12.34
N ALA A 53 17.82 -11.04 -11.82
CA ALA A 53 16.63 -10.42 -12.38
C ALA A 53 16.91 -9.73 -13.74
N SER A 54 18.02 -9.00 -13.85
CA SER A 54 18.42 -8.37 -15.13
C SER A 54 18.81 -9.40 -16.19
N ASP A 55 19.58 -10.42 -15.81
CA ASP A 55 20.01 -11.49 -16.73
C ASP A 55 18.82 -12.29 -17.24
N ALA A 56 17.79 -12.46 -16.40
CA ALA A 56 16.52 -13.05 -16.83
C ALA A 56 15.66 -12.08 -17.65
N GLY A 57 16.08 -10.85 -17.86
CA GLY A 57 15.39 -9.82 -18.63
C GLY A 57 14.11 -9.29 -17.96
N ALA A 58 14.09 -9.17 -16.64
CA ALA A 58 12.97 -8.56 -15.94
C ALA A 58 12.79 -7.10 -16.35
N GLU A 59 11.56 -6.72 -16.66
CA GLU A 59 11.17 -5.35 -17.00
C GLU A 59 10.60 -4.61 -15.79
N VAL A 60 9.97 -5.36 -14.89
CA VAL A 60 9.44 -4.89 -13.62
C VAL A 60 9.89 -5.82 -12.50
N VAL A 61 10.27 -5.23 -11.38
CA VAL A 61 10.57 -5.97 -10.14
C VAL A 61 9.53 -5.65 -9.08
N VAL A 62 9.04 -6.67 -8.38
CA VAL A 62 8.20 -6.51 -7.19
C VAL A 62 9.05 -6.78 -5.95
N ASP A 63 9.20 -5.78 -5.07
CA ASP A 63 10.03 -5.87 -3.85
C ASP A 63 9.16 -5.97 -2.59
N PHE A 64 9.25 -7.13 -1.93
CA PHE A 64 8.72 -7.39 -0.59
C PHE A 64 9.84 -7.88 0.35
N THR A 65 10.98 -7.22 0.32
CA THR A 65 12.13 -7.51 1.19
C THR A 65 12.01 -6.86 2.56
N THR A 66 13.05 -6.21 3.03
CA THR A 66 13.10 -5.55 4.34
C THR A 66 13.41 -4.05 4.20
N PRO A 67 13.08 -3.22 5.21
CA PRO A 67 13.41 -1.79 5.20
C PRO A 67 14.92 -1.49 5.05
N ASP A 68 15.78 -2.44 5.44
CA ASP A 68 17.24 -2.28 5.36
C ASP A 68 17.76 -2.56 3.94
N ALA A 69 17.15 -3.48 3.21
CA ALA A 69 17.59 -3.88 1.87
C ALA A 69 16.93 -3.08 0.74
N VAL A 70 15.71 -2.61 0.93
CA VAL A 70 14.87 -2.06 -0.14
C VAL A 70 15.49 -0.88 -0.87
N MET A 71 16.21 0.01 -0.18
CA MET A 71 16.81 1.19 -0.83
C MET A 71 17.95 0.82 -1.79
N ASP A 72 18.76 -0.16 -1.42
CA ASP A 72 19.86 -0.64 -2.28
C ASP A 72 19.30 -1.43 -3.47
N ASN A 73 18.26 -2.25 -3.25
CA ASN A 73 17.55 -2.94 -4.32
C ASN A 73 16.98 -1.95 -5.35
N LEU A 74 16.29 -0.90 -4.87
CA LEU A 74 15.67 0.11 -5.74
C LEU A 74 16.71 0.94 -6.50
N HIS A 75 17.81 1.32 -5.85
CA HIS A 75 18.89 2.01 -6.52
C HIS A 75 19.43 1.16 -7.68
N TRP A 76 19.69 -0.11 -7.41
CA TRP A 76 20.13 -1.05 -8.43
C TRP A 76 19.10 -1.21 -9.56
N CYS A 77 17.81 -1.45 -9.26
CA CYS A 77 16.76 -1.57 -10.28
C CYS A 77 16.71 -0.34 -11.19
N ILE A 78 16.71 0.86 -10.58
CA ILE A 78 16.67 2.13 -11.31
C ILE A 78 17.88 2.26 -12.23
N ASP A 79 19.09 1.93 -11.73
CA ASP A 79 20.33 1.99 -12.54
C ASP A 79 20.33 1.01 -13.72
N GLN A 80 19.69 -0.17 -13.56
CA GLN A 80 19.49 -1.15 -14.63
C GLN A 80 18.34 -0.77 -15.60
N GLY A 81 17.56 0.29 -15.31
CA GLY A 81 16.41 0.67 -16.13
C GLY A 81 15.17 -0.19 -15.88
N ILE A 82 15.13 -0.94 -14.77
CA ILE A 82 14.03 -1.82 -14.39
C ILE A 82 13.06 -1.04 -13.51
N SER A 83 11.78 -1.02 -13.87
CA SER A 83 10.72 -0.41 -13.05
C SER A 83 10.44 -1.25 -11.80
N ALA A 84 9.95 -0.63 -10.72
CA ALA A 84 9.76 -1.34 -9.47
C ALA A 84 8.40 -1.06 -8.80
N VAL A 85 7.82 -2.11 -8.22
CA VAL A 85 6.62 -2.06 -7.36
C VAL A 85 7.03 -2.51 -5.95
N VAL A 86 6.80 -1.67 -4.95
CA VAL A 86 7.39 -1.83 -3.62
C VAL A 86 6.32 -1.91 -2.55
N GLY A 87 6.27 -3.05 -1.87
CA GLY A 87 5.41 -3.28 -0.71
C GLY A 87 6.17 -3.35 0.61
N THR A 88 7.49 -3.22 0.57
CA THR A 88 8.33 -3.08 1.77
C THR A 88 8.01 -1.76 2.48
N THR A 89 7.99 -1.77 3.80
CA THR A 89 7.71 -0.59 4.63
C THR A 89 8.98 0.21 4.97
N GLY A 90 8.81 1.34 5.66
CA GLY A 90 9.94 2.13 6.19
C GLY A 90 10.39 3.28 5.28
N PHE A 91 9.53 3.75 4.38
CA PHE A 91 9.79 4.94 3.57
C PHE A 91 9.52 6.21 4.36
N THR A 92 10.55 6.99 4.56
CA THR A 92 10.48 8.38 5.06
C THR A 92 10.53 9.36 3.88
N GLU A 93 10.15 10.62 4.09
CA GLU A 93 10.25 11.63 3.04
C GLU A 93 11.68 11.77 2.51
N ALA A 94 12.68 11.65 3.37
CA ALA A 94 14.10 11.67 2.96
C ALA A 94 14.46 10.50 2.02
N ARG A 95 13.88 9.31 2.23
CA ARG A 95 14.07 8.17 1.33
C ARG A 95 13.34 8.38 0.00
N LEU A 96 12.12 8.92 0.04
CA LEU A 96 11.35 9.25 -1.17
C LEU A 96 12.07 10.31 -2.02
N GLU A 97 12.59 11.36 -1.40
CA GLU A 97 13.33 12.41 -2.09
C GLU A 97 14.62 11.87 -2.73
N ARG A 98 15.31 10.98 -2.03
CA ARG A 98 16.50 10.30 -2.58
C ARG A 98 16.15 9.49 -3.83
N MET A 99 15.02 8.79 -3.84
CA MET A 99 14.53 8.07 -5.03
C MET A 99 14.16 9.01 -6.17
N ARG A 100 13.49 10.14 -5.89
CA ARG A 100 13.22 11.17 -6.91
C ARG A 100 14.52 11.61 -7.60
N GLY A 101 15.59 11.82 -6.81
CA GLY A 101 16.91 12.14 -7.33
C GLY A 101 17.52 11.06 -8.23
N TRP A 102 17.32 9.77 -7.94
CA TRP A 102 17.76 8.68 -8.81
C TRP A 102 16.95 8.62 -10.10
N LEU A 103 15.62 8.70 -9.98
CA LEU A 103 14.67 8.63 -11.12
C LEU A 103 14.84 9.80 -12.08
N ALA A 104 15.21 10.99 -11.60
CA ALA A 104 15.52 12.13 -12.45
C ALA A 104 16.64 11.86 -13.47
N ARG A 105 17.55 10.92 -13.18
CA ARG A 105 18.62 10.48 -14.07
C ARG A 105 18.22 9.31 -14.99
N LYS A 106 17.03 8.74 -14.78
CA LYS A 106 16.49 7.58 -15.52
C LYS A 106 15.01 7.83 -15.90
N PRO A 107 14.73 8.78 -16.80
CA PRO A 107 13.39 9.31 -17.05
C PRO A 107 12.38 8.28 -17.59
N GLY A 108 12.83 7.10 -18.05
CA GLY A 108 11.95 6.02 -18.51
C GLY A 108 11.52 5.04 -17.41
N VAL A 109 12.08 5.14 -16.19
CA VAL A 109 11.83 4.19 -15.11
C VAL A 109 10.71 4.70 -14.19
N GLY A 110 9.75 3.82 -13.89
CA GLY A 110 8.71 4.06 -12.91
C GLY A 110 8.96 3.29 -11.60
N VAL A 111 8.66 3.91 -10.46
CA VAL A 111 8.63 3.23 -9.15
C VAL A 111 7.32 3.53 -8.46
N VAL A 112 6.61 2.48 -8.05
CA VAL A 112 5.40 2.57 -7.23
C VAL A 112 5.73 2.08 -5.83
N VAL A 113 5.59 2.95 -4.82
CA VAL A 113 5.70 2.59 -3.40
C VAL A 113 4.32 2.64 -2.79
N ALA A 114 3.76 1.51 -2.38
CA ALA A 114 2.44 1.47 -1.76
C ALA A 114 2.50 0.83 -0.36
N PRO A 115 2.07 1.56 0.69
CA PRO A 115 1.99 1.01 2.03
C PRO A 115 0.89 -0.03 2.18
N ASN A 116 -0.04 -0.07 1.24
CA ASN A 116 -1.14 -1.04 1.19
C ASN A 116 -1.53 -1.32 -0.26
N PHE A 117 -1.54 -2.59 -0.66
CA PHE A 117 -1.99 -3.07 -1.97
C PHE A 117 -3.43 -3.63 -1.97
N GLY A 118 -4.12 -3.62 -0.84
CA GLY A 118 -5.52 -4.01 -0.76
C GLY A 118 -6.42 -2.97 -1.42
N ILE A 119 -6.91 -3.23 -2.63
CA ILE A 119 -7.80 -2.30 -3.36
C ILE A 119 -8.99 -1.90 -2.50
N GLY A 120 -9.65 -2.87 -1.84
CA GLY A 120 -10.78 -2.58 -0.96
C GLY A 120 -10.42 -1.69 0.24
N ALA A 121 -9.21 -1.85 0.81
CA ALA A 121 -8.73 -0.99 1.88
C ALA A 121 -8.49 0.45 1.40
N VAL A 122 -7.93 0.62 0.20
CA VAL A 122 -7.69 1.94 -0.40
C VAL A 122 -9.02 2.63 -0.72
N LEU A 123 -9.97 1.92 -1.33
CA LEU A 123 -11.31 2.45 -1.60
C LEU A 123 -12.05 2.81 -0.30
N MET A 124 -11.95 1.98 0.74
CA MET A 124 -12.52 2.30 2.06
C MET A 124 -11.96 3.61 2.60
N MET A 125 -10.63 3.85 2.50
CA MET A 125 -10.00 5.09 2.94
C MET A 125 -10.50 6.31 2.14
N GLN A 126 -10.58 6.20 0.81
CA GLN A 126 -11.09 7.26 -0.06
C GLN A 126 -12.57 7.58 0.22
N PHE A 127 -13.41 6.56 0.41
CA PHE A 127 -14.82 6.75 0.75
C PHE A 127 -14.99 7.36 2.14
N ALA A 128 -14.17 6.95 3.11
CA ALA A 128 -14.16 7.52 4.44
C ALA A 128 -13.75 9.00 4.43
N GLU A 129 -12.73 9.38 3.68
CA GLU A 129 -12.33 10.78 3.49
C GLU A 129 -13.47 11.62 2.89
N ARG A 130 -14.15 11.10 1.86
CA ARG A 130 -15.29 11.80 1.24
C ARG A 130 -16.47 11.93 2.19
N ALA A 131 -16.83 10.87 2.91
CA ALA A 131 -17.94 10.86 3.88
C ALA A 131 -17.68 11.82 5.05
N ALA A 132 -16.45 11.91 5.53
CA ALA A 132 -16.06 12.68 6.71
C ALA A 132 -16.50 14.15 6.69
N ARG A 133 -16.68 14.74 5.50
CA ARG A 133 -17.12 16.12 5.31
C ARG A 133 -18.57 16.37 5.66
N HIS A 134 -19.38 15.32 5.78
CA HIS A 134 -20.84 15.38 5.89
C HIS A 134 -21.37 14.89 7.24
N PHE A 135 -20.54 14.25 8.09
CA PHE A 135 -20.94 13.64 9.34
C PHE A 135 -20.34 14.36 10.56
N GLU A 136 -21.13 14.50 11.62
CA GLU A 136 -20.73 15.18 12.86
C GLU A 136 -19.66 14.42 13.64
N SER A 137 -19.69 13.09 13.59
CA SER A 137 -18.74 12.22 14.29
C SER A 137 -18.16 11.15 13.36
N ALA A 138 -16.95 10.68 13.69
CA ALA A 138 -16.29 9.57 13.04
C ALA A 138 -15.44 8.80 14.06
N GLU A 139 -15.58 7.48 14.09
CA GLU A 139 -14.72 6.59 14.86
C GLU A 139 -14.24 5.43 13.98
N ILE A 140 -13.07 4.88 14.30
CA ILE A 140 -12.46 3.75 13.57
C ILE A 140 -12.30 2.57 14.53
N ILE A 141 -12.65 1.37 14.06
CA ILE A 141 -12.42 0.11 14.75
C ILE A 141 -11.54 -0.76 13.85
N GLU A 142 -10.28 -0.96 14.23
CA GLU A 142 -9.38 -1.86 13.52
C GLU A 142 -9.19 -3.16 14.29
N GLN A 143 -9.17 -4.29 13.58
CA GLN A 143 -9.19 -5.61 14.17
C GLN A 143 -8.15 -6.49 13.48
N HIS A 144 -7.23 -7.05 14.26
CA HIS A 144 -6.14 -7.88 13.75
C HIS A 144 -5.87 -9.08 14.64
N HIS A 145 -5.08 -10.00 14.10
CA HIS A 145 -4.56 -11.14 14.85
C HIS A 145 -3.65 -10.71 16.02
N PRO A 146 -3.52 -11.52 17.10
CA PRO A 146 -2.79 -11.13 18.31
C PRO A 146 -1.29 -10.87 18.11
N ARG A 147 -0.71 -11.34 16.98
CA ARG A 147 0.72 -11.17 16.66
C ARG A 147 1.05 -9.87 15.95
N LYS A 148 0.08 -8.96 15.77
CA LYS A 148 0.34 -7.63 15.23
C LYS A 148 0.97 -6.76 16.30
N LEU A 149 2.15 -6.18 15.99
CA LEU A 149 2.98 -5.48 16.96
C LEU A 149 2.55 -4.02 17.20
N ASP A 150 2.05 -3.37 16.15
CA ASP A 150 1.58 -1.98 16.21
C ASP A 150 0.08 -1.92 16.58
N ALA A 151 -0.29 -0.91 17.34
CA ALA A 151 -1.66 -0.53 17.67
C ALA A 151 -1.71 0.99 17.88
N PRO A 152 -2.55 1.72 17.11
CA PRO A 152 -3.35 1.26 15.99
C PRO A 152 -2.51 0.83 14.78
N SER A 153 -3.18 0.15 13.83
CA SER A 153 -2.55 -0.22 12.56
C SER A 153 -2.18 1.02 11.74
N GLY A 154 -1.14 0.90 10.88
CA GLY A 154 -0.75 1.98 9.98
C GLY A 154 -1.90 2.44 9.07
N THR A 155 -2.74 1.51 8.59
CA THR A 155 -3.94 1.83 7.80
C THR A 155 -4.95 2.65 8.60
N ALA A 156 -5.24 2.25 9.84
CA ALA A 156 -6.18 2.99 10.70
C ALA A 156 -5.67 4.39 11.04
N THR A 157 -4.38 4.51 11.35
CA THR A 157 -3.72 5.80 11.60
C THR A 157 -3.81 6.73 10.38
N HIS A 158 -3.55 6.18 9.18
CA HIS A 158 -3.66 6.95 7.94
C HIS A 158 -5.10 7.36 7.65
N THR A 159 -6.05 6.44 7.81
CA THR A 159 -7.49 6.72 7.65
C THR A 159 -7.96 7.84 8.59
N ALA A 160 -7.56 7.80 9.87
CA ALA A 160 -7.90 8.83 10.84
C ALA A 160 -7.40 10.22 10.41
N ARG A 161 -6.17 10.31 9.90
CA ARG A 161 -5.60 11.57 9.40
C ARG A 161 -6.33 12.10 8.17
N LEU A 162 -6.72 11.23 7.22
CA LEU A 162 -7.53 11.62 6.06
C LEU A 162 -8.90 12.18 6.51
N ILE A 163 -9.57 11.49 7.43
CA ILE A 163 -10.84 11.94 8.01
C ILE A 163 -10.66 13.29 8.71
N ALA A 164 -9.65 13.43 9.56
CA ALA A 164 -9.39 14.68 10.29
C ALA A 164 -9.13 15.86 9.34
N ALA A 165 -8.29 15.66 8.31
CA ALA A 165 -8.01 16.67 7.31
C ALA A 165 -9.27 17.07 6.52
N ALA A 166 -10.08 16.10 6.09
CA ALA A 166 -11.32 16.34 5.36
C ALA A 166 -12.36 17.08 6.19
N ARG A 167 -12.49 16.76 7.49
CA ARG A 167 -13.37 17.46 8.44
C ARG A 167 -12.92 18.92 8.67
N ALA A 168 -11.62 19.12 8.88
CA ALA A 168 -11.04 20.46 9.04
C ALA A 168 -11.26 21.33 7.78
N ALA A 169 -11.04 20.76 6.59
CA ALA A 169 -11.29 21.45 5.32
C ALA A 169 -12.77 21.79 5.08
N ALA A 170 -13.70 21.03 5.67
CA ALA A 170 -15.13 21.30 5.64
C ALA A 170 -15.61 22.25 6.76
N GLY A 171 -14.70 22.76 7.62
CA GLY A 171 -15.02 23.63 8.73
C GLY A 171 -15.77 22.95 9.88
N GLN A 172 -15.69 21.62 9.98
CA GLN A 172 -16.35 20.88 11.05
C GLN A 172 -15.58 21.00 12.36
N GLY A 173 -16.33 21.14 13.45
CA GLY A 173 -15.77 21.16 14.80
C GLY A 173 -15.40 19.76 15.32
N PRO A 174 -14.97 19.67 16.59
CA PRO A 174 -14.75 18.40 17.27
C PRO A 174 -16.00 17.52 17.23
N ALA A 175 -15.80 16.20 17.18
CA ALA A 175 -16.93 15.25 17.32
C ALA A 175 -17.59 15.42 18.69
N PRO A 176 -18.95 15.36 18.79
CA PRO A 176 -19.64 15.42 20.07
C PRO A 176 -19.22 14.24 20.95
N ASP A 177 -18.74 14.52 22.17
CA ASP A 177 -18.42 13.54 23.20
C ASP A 177 -18.69 14.14 24.59
N ALA A 178 -19.65 13.58 25.31
CA ALA A 178 -20.02 14.02 26.66
C ALA A 178 -19.41 13.16 27.76
N THR A 179 -18.48 12.28 27.43
CA THR A 179 -17.82 11.38 28.39
C THR A 179 -17.09 12.19 29.47
N ARG A 180 -17.39 11.96 30.74
CA ARG A 180 -16.75 12.61 31.90
C ARG A 180 -15.98 11.65 32.76
N ASP A 181 -16.49 10.43 32.91
CA ASP A 181 -15.87 9.37 33.70
C ASP A 181 -15.37 8.27 32.75
N GLU A 182 -14.06 8.16 32.58
CA GLU A 182 -13.45 7.24 31.64
C GLU A 182 -12.45 6.32 32.37
N VAL A 183 -12.61 5.01 32.20
CA VAL A 183 -11.53 4.06 32.45
C VAL A 183 -10.50 4.22 31.35
N ALA A 184 -9.23 4.38 31.70
CA ALA A 184 -8.16 4.64 30.76
C ALA A 184 -8.19 3.70 29.55
N GLY A 185 -8.28 4.29 28.36
CA GLY A 185 -8.34 3.57 27.08
C GLY A 185 -9.72 3.10 26.65
N ALA A 186 -10.80 3.33 27.42
CA ALA A 186 -12.15 2.92 27.03
C ALA A 186 -12.63 3.61 25.72
N ARG A 187 -12.18 4.83 25.49
CA ARG A 187 -12.47 5.62 24.27
C ARG A 187 -11.41 5.45 23.18
N GLY A 188 -10.59 4.40 23.25
CA GLY A 188 -9.51 4.15 22.30
C GLY A 188 -8.39 5.21 22.37
N CYS A 189 -7.68 5.41 21.28
CA CYS A 189 -6.71 6.51 21.16
C CYS A 189 -7.26 7.63 20.28
N ASP A 190 -6.77 8.84 20.50
CA ASP A 190 -7.09 10.00 19.66
C ASP A 190 -6.00 10.19 18.60
N ILE A 191 -6.42 10.32 17.35
CA ILE A 191 -5.54 10.68 16.23
C ILE A 191 -6.15 11.88 15.53
N ASP A 192 -5.60 13.07 15.79
CA ASP A 192 -6.02 14.33 15.21
C ASP A 192 -7.55 14.59 15.40
N GLY A 193 -8.12 14.19 16.54
CA GLY A 193 -9.53 14.34 16.87
C GLY A 193 -10.43 13.20 16.38
N VAL A 194 -9.88 12.13 15.82
CA VAL A 194 -10.61 10.90 15.44
C VAL A 194 -10.26 9.77 16.41
N ARG A 195 -11.29 9.15 17.02
CA ARG A 195 -11.11 8.02 17.92
C ARG A 195 -10.83 6.74 17.14
N VAL A 196 -9.77 6.00 17.56
CA VAL A 196 -9.37 4.73 16.96
C VAL A 196 -9.31 3.64 18.02
N HIS A 197 -10.05 2.56 17.79
CA HIS A 197 -10.13 1.40 18.66
C HIS A 197 -9.41 0.22 18.03
N SER A 198 -8.53 -0.44 18.78
CA SER A 198 -7.73 -1.57 18.30
C SER A 198 -8.18 -2.86 18.97
N VAL A 199 -8.63 -3.83 18.18
CA VAL A 199 -8.99 -5.17 18.65
C VAL A 199 -7.92 -6.18 18.22
N ARG A 200 -7.50 -7.04 19.16
CA ARG A 200 -6.57 -8.15 18.92
C ARG A 200 -7.22 -9.45 19.39
N ALA A 201 -7.62 -10.32 18.43
CA ALA A 201 -8.26 -11.59 18.75
C ALA A 201 -7.82 -12.71 17.81
N THR A 202 -7.78 -13.94 18.32
CA THR A 202 -7.52 -15.13 17.51
C THR A 202 -8.65 -15.32 16.49
N GLY A 203 -8.31 -15.67 15.27
CA GLY A 203 -9.25 -15.82 14.16
C GLY A 203 -9.38 -14.57 13.29
N LEU A 204 -9.00 -13.40 13.78
CA LEU A 204 -8.93 -12.19 12.96
C LEU A 204 -7.65 -12.18 12.08
N VAL A 205 -7.74 -11.53 10.92
CA VAL A 205 -6.60 -11.31 10.03
C VAL A 205 -6.30 -9.82 9.93
N ALA A 206 -7.05 -9.06 9.14
CA ALA A 206 -6.91 -7.62 9.02
C ALA A 206 -8.26 -7.01 8.60
N HIS A 207 -8.86 -6.25 9.48
CA HIS A 207 -10.18 -5.68 9.29
C HIS A 207 -10.18 -4.24 9.76
N GLN A 208 -10.97 -3.39 9.10
CA GLN A 208 -11.20 -2.02 9.54
C GLN A 208 -12.63 -1.61 9.23
N GLU A 209 -13.23 -0.97 10.20
CA GLU A 209 -14.56 -0.35 10.12
C GLU A 209 -14.43 1.13 10.47
N VAL A 210 -15.06 1.98 9.67
CA VAL A 210 -15.22 3.41 9.92
C VAL A 210 -16.68 3.67 10.14
N LEU A 211 -17.02 4.13 11.33
CA LEU A 211 -18.38 4.50 11.75
C LEU A 211 -18.53 6.01 11.73
N PHE A 212 -19.44 6.51 10.92
CA PHE A 212 -19.86 7.90 10.88
C PHE A 212 -21.22 8.06 11.51
N GLY A 213 -21.45 9.17 12.22
CA GLY A 213 -22.72 9.49 12.86
C GLY A 213 -23.16 10.92 12.57
N ALA A 214 -24.46 11.07 12.33
CA ALA A 214 -25.18 12.34 12.26
C ALA A 214 -26.54 12.19 12.93
N THR A 215 -27.29 13.29 13.10
CA THR A 215 -28.64 13.25 13.72
C THR A 215 -29.57 12.35 12.92
N GLY A 216 -29.99 11.23 13.53
CA GLY A 216 -30.95 10.29 12.97
C GLY A 216 -30.38 9.22 12.02
N GLU A 217 -29.06 9.22 11.77
CA GLU A 217 -28.43 8.22 10.88
C GLU A 217 -27.00 7.85 11.29
N THR A 218 -26.56 6.69 10.83
CA THR A 218 -25.16 6.28 10.83
C THR A 218 -24.78 5.74 9.45
N LEU A 219 -23.52 5.94 9.07
CA LEU A 219 -22.91 5.29 7.91
C LEU A 219 -21.71 4.45 8.37
N THR A 220 -21.69 3.17 8.00
CA THR A 220 -20.56 2.29 8.26
C THR A 220 -19.88 1.91 6.95
N ILE A 221 -18.57 2.08 6.87
CA ILE A 221 -17.75 1.62 5.76
C ILE A 221 -16.76 0.59 6.32
N ARG A 222 -16.82 -0.65 5.81
CA ARG A 222 -16.02 -1.75 6.33
C ARG A 222 -15.24 -2.46 5.23
N HIS A 223 -14.01 -2.83 5.53
CA HIS A 223 -13.17 -3.70 4.70
C HIS A 223 -12.61 -4.85 5.55
N ASP A 224 -12.74 -6.05 5.02
CA ASP A 224 -12.25 -7.29 5.62
C ASP A 224 -11.25 -7.97 4.67
N SER A 225 -10.03 -8.21 5.14
CA SER A 225 -9.04 -9.03 4.47
C SER A 225 -8.86 -10.33 5.26
N TYR A 226 -9.12 -11.45 4.62
CA TYR A 226 -9.06 -12.78 5.23
C TYR A 226 -7.79 -13.54 4.87
N ASP A 227 -7.10 -13.12 3.82
CA ASP A 227 -5.89 -13.75 3.34
C ASP A 227 -4.97 -12.74 2.62
N ARG A 228 -3.67 -13.05 2.52
CA ARG A 228 -2.69 -12.21 1.79
C ARG A 228 -2.95 -12.14 0.30
N ALA A 229 -3.64 -13.11 -0.26
CA ALA A 229 -4.08 -13.08 -1.66
C ALA A 229 -4.92 -11.85 -1.98
N SER A 230 -5.59 -11.23 -0.99
CA SER A 230 -6.36 -9.99 -1.15
C SER A 230 -5.54 -8.78 -1.60
N PHE A 231 -4.21 -8.81 -1.41
CA PHE A 231 -3.30 -7.75 -1.88
C PHE A 231 -2.88 -7.94 -3.34
N MET A 232 -2.99 -9.15 -3.88
CA MET A 232 -2.43 -9.49 -5.19
C MET A 232 -3.08 -8.73 -6.36
N PRO A 233 -4.39 -8.48 -6.39
CA PRO A 233 -4.99 -7.64 -7.44
C PRO A 233 -4.36 -6.25 -7.51
N GLY A 234 -4.06 -5.63 -6.37
CA GLY A 234 -3.40 -4.32 -6.32
C GLY A 234 -1.93 -4.37 -6.71
N VAL A 235 -1.21 -5.44 -6.35
CA VAL A 235 0.18 -5.66 -6.82
C VAL A 235 0.21 -5.79 -8.33
N LEU A 236 -0.64 -6.65 -8.92
CA LEU A 236 -0.70 -6.85 -10.37
C LEU A 236 -1.13 -5.57 -11.10
N LEU A 237 -2.06 -4.80 -10.54
CA LEU A 237 -2.44 -3.48 -11.06
C LEU A 237 -1.22 -2.54 -11.12
N ALA A 238 -0.44 -2.48 -10.03
CA ALA A 238 0.76 -1.65 -9.99
C ALA A 238 1.82 -2.11 -10.98
N VAL A 239 2.02 -3.42 -11.14
CA VAL A 239 2.94 -4.01 -12.13
C VAL A 239 2.54 -3.60 -13.55
N ARG A 240 1.25 -3.65 -13.91
CA ARG A 240 0.75 -3.24 -15.23
C ARG A 240 0.93 -1.76 -15.51
N LYS A 241 0.75 -0.92 -14.48
CA LYS A 241 0.74 0.54 -14.65
C LYS A 241 2.12 1.20 -14.46
N VAL A 242 3.07 0.58 -13.75
CA VAL A 242 4.33 1.22 -13.35
C VAL A 242 5.17 1.70 -14.53
N ARG A 243 5.20 0.95 -15.64
CA ARG A 243 5.98 1.31 -16.85
C ARG A 243 5.42 2.51 -17.60
N THR A 244 4.12 2.72 -17.52
CA THR A 244 3.43 3.87 -18.17
C THR A 244 3.39 5.11 -17.28
N ARG A 245 4.01 5.03 -16.08
CA ARG A 245 4.09 6.13 -15.11
C ARG A 245 5.54 6.34 -14.65
N PRO A 246 6.40 6.90 -15.50
CA PRO A 246 7.78 7.21 -15.13
C PRO A 246 7.86 8.11 -13.90
N GLY A 247 8.90 7.92 -13.09
CA GLY A 247 9.08 8.65 -11.85
C GLY A 247 8.51 7.90 -10.65
N LEU A 248 8.34 8.61 -9.53
CA LEU A 248 7.87 8.04 -8.27
C LEU A 248 6.37 8.25 -8.09
N THR A 249 5.64 7.15 -7.93
CA THR A 249 4.24 7.14 -7.48
C THR A 249 4.18 6.61 -6.05
N VAL A 250 3.54 7.34 -5.14
CA VAL A 250 3.33 6.92 -3.75
C VAL A 250 1.84 6.69 -3.50
N GLY A 251 1.50 5.51 -3.01
CA GLY A 251 0.12 5.07 -2.82
C GLY A 251 -0.42 4.29 -4.01
N LEU A 252 -1.35 3.36 -3.73
CA LEU A 252 -2.08 2.62 -4.76
C LEU A 252 -3.26 3.43 -5.32
N ASP A 253 -3.74 4.40 -4.55
CA ASP A 253 -4.85 5.30 -4.90
C ASP A 253 -4.64 5.99 -6.24
N ALA A 254 -3.42 6.48 -6.50
CA ALA A 254 -3.04 7.09 -7.77
C ALA A 254 -3.14 6.16 -8.99
N LEU A 255 -3.32 4.86 -8.77
CA LEU A 255 -3.44 3.83 -9.81
C LEU A 255 -4.87 3.33 -10.02
N LEU A 256 -5.82 3.72 -9.17
CA LEU A 256 -7.22 3.24 -9.25
C LEU A 256 -8.07 4.04 -10.23
N ASP A 257 -7.60 5.23 -10.63
CA ASP A 257 -8.25 6.12 -11.60
C ASP A 257 -7.90 5.79 -13.05
#